data_203417199859faa47e162f619ac764fd
#
_entry.id   203417199859faa47e162f619ac764fd
#
_cell.length_a   1.000
_cell.length_b   1.000
_cell.length_c   1.000
_cell.angle_alpha   90.00
_cell.angle_beta   90.00
_cell.angle_gamma   90.00
#
_symmetry.space_group_name_H-M   'P 1'
#
loop_
_entity.id
_entity.type
_entity.pdbx_description
1 polymer ?
#
loop_
_entity_poly.entity_id
_entity_poly.type
_entity_poly.pdbx_seq_one_letter_code
_entity_poly.pdbx_strand_id
1 'polypeptide(L)'
;MAIAFLEPKPPLQINSNLEIDALNSHFLTRSVPASNNHNLLLASWNIANFGAQSRSVDALKVIAFIMKRFDLIAVQEINDDYRKFTKTVELMGDEFDFVMSDTAGNTERLAYVFNRRKVKLGKLFGEVALRPRIYPKRDVKVHYRQNRQNKVQVFKGLRYTPFDRNPFIGSFSCNDLEFVLANVHLYFGKFQQSSKESDRLKYARRVLEIHALAKWAKE
;
A
#
# COMPACT_ATOMS: atom_id res chain seq x y z
N MET A 1 -11.40 8.40 16.14
CA MET A 1 -10.74 8.08 14.85
C MET A 1 -11.77 8.35 13.74
N ALA A 2 -11.52 9.26 12.80
CA ALA A 2 -12.43 9.47 11.69
C ALA A 2 -12.25 8.30 10.71
N ILE A 3 -13.27 7.48 10.53
CA ILE A 3 -13.28 6.43 9.50
C ILE A 3 -13.19 7.16 8.16
N ALA A 4 -12.16 6.87 7.37
CA ALA A 4 -11.91 7.56 6.10
C ALA A 4 -13.04 7.34 5.07
N PHE A 5 -13.81 6.27 5.26
CA PHE A 5 -14.94 5.92 4.41
C PHE A 5 -16.13 5.55 5.31
N LEU A 6 -17.25 6.20 5.10
CA LEU A 6 -18.52 5.80 5.71
C LEU A 6 -18.98 4.50 5.04
N GLU A 7 -19.40 3.53 5.86
CA GLU A 7 -20.06 2.35 5.32
C GLU A 7 -21.34 2.79 4.57
N PRO A 8 -21.59 2.23 3.37
CA PRO A 8 -22.80 2.56 2.62
C PRO A 8 -24.05 2.15 3.42
N LYS A 9 -25.08 2.96 3.35
CA LYS A 9 -26.37 2.68 3.97
C LYS A 9 -27.46 2.65 2.88
N PRO A 10 -28.10 1.50 2.63
CA PRO A 10 -27.91 0.19 3.25
C PRO A 10 -26.54 -0.43 2.92
N PRO A 11 -26.09 -1.43 3.70
CA PRO A 11 -24.84 -2.14 3.39
C PRO A 11 -24.86 -2.73 1.97
N LEU A 12 -23.73 -2.69 1.27
CA LEU A 12 -23.60 -3.30 -0.04
C LEU A 12 -23.83 -4.81 0.07
N GLN A 13 -24.80 -5.31 -0.67
CA GLN A 13 -24.99 -6.74 -0.86
C GLN A 13 -24.09 -7.18 -2.01
N ILE A 14 -23.09 -7.99 -1.70
CA ILE A 14 -22.12 -8.52 -2.67
C ILE A 14 -22.47 -9.97 -2.90
N ASN A 15 -22.64 -10.36 -4.16
CA ASN A 15 -22.69 -11.76 -4.59
C ASN A 15 -21.32 -12.11 -5.19
N SER A 16 -20.51 -12.83 -4.46
CA SER A 16 -19.14 -13.14 -4.87
C SER A 16 -19.05 -13.86 -6.21
N ASN A 17 -20.01 -14.73 -6.55
CA ASN A 17 -19.98 -15.46 -7.83
C ASN A 17 -20.19 -14.50 -9.01
N LEU A 18 -21.20 -13.65 -8.92
CA LEU A 18 -21.47 -12.64 -9.98
C LEU A 18 -20.31 -11.68 -10.16
N GLU A 19 -19.74 -11.21 -9.07
CA GLU A 19 -18.58 -10.30 -9.11
C GLU A 19 -17.34 -10.98 -9.71
N ILE A 20 -17.08 -12.22 -9.37
CA ILE A 20 -15.95 -13.01 -9.89
C ILE A 20 -16.13 -13.28 -11.39
N ASP A 21 -17.33 -13.60 -11.85
CA ASP A 21 -17.63 -13.80 -13.28
C ASP A 21 -17.43 -12.49 -14.07
N ALA A 22 -17.90 -11.38 -13.52
CA ALA A 22 -17.68 -10.06 -14.11
C ALA A 22 -16.19 -9.69 -14.17
N LEU A 23 -15.42 -9.97 -13.13
CA LEU A 23 -13.97 -9.77 -13.09
C LEU A 23 -13.23 -10.64 -14.10
N ASN A 24 -13.62 -11.92 -14.25
CA ASN A 24 -13.05 -12.82 -15.26
C ASN A 24 -13.27 -12.26 -16.67
N SER A 25 -14.49 -11.84 -16.98
CA SER A 25 -14.84 -11.21 -18.27
C SER A 25 -14.03 -9.94 -18.50
N HIS A 26 -13.88 -9.11 -17.46
CA HIS A 26 -13.07 -7.90 -17.52
C HIS A 26 -11.59 -8.19 -17.77
N PHE A 27 -11.01 -9.17 -17.08
CA PHE A 27 -9.61 -9.56 -17.27
C PHE A 27 -9.34 -10.03 -18.70
N LEU A 28 -10.26 -10.80 -19.30
CA LEU A 28 -10.16 -11.24 -20.68
C LEU A 28 -10.24 -10.04 -21.65
N THR A 29 -11.26 -9.18 -21.50
CA THR A 29 -11.48 -8.02 -22.36
C THR A 29 -10.31 -7.04 -22.32
N ARG A 30 -9.69 -6.86 -21.16
CA ARG A 30 -8.57 -5.93 -20.96
C ARG A 30 -7.20 -6.59 -21.14
N SER A 31 -7.17 -7.86 -21.52
CA SER A 31 -5.92 -8.64 -21.64
C SER A 31 -5.03 -8.51 -20.40
N VAL A 32 -5.64 -8.56 -19.20
CA VAL A 32 -4.88 -8.46 -17.94
C VAL A 32 -3.98 -9.69 -17.83
N PRO A 33 -2.66 -9.53 -17.63
CA PRO A 33 -1.73 -10.64 -17.57
C PRO A 33 -2.13 -11.69 -16.53
N ALA A 34 -1.89 -12.95 -16.83
CA ALA A 34 -1.99 -14.04 -15.88
C ALA A 34 -0.59 -14.48 -15.43
N SER A 35 -0.48 -14.94 -14.18
CA SER A 35 0.74 -15.56 -13.69
C SER A 35 1.05 -16.84 -14.48
N ASN A 36 2.32 -17.02 -14.85
CA ASN A 36 2.85 -18.22 -15.49
C ASN A 36 4.32 -18.43 -15.07
N ASN A 37 4.95 -19.51 -15.51
CA ASN A 37 6.32 -19.84 -15.10
C ASN A 37 7.41 -18.89 -15.61
N HIS A 38 7.08 -17.99 -16.54
CA HIS A 38 8.04 -17.08 -17.20
C HIS A 38 7.89 -15.62 -16.74
N ASN A 39 6.90 -15.30 -15.92
CA ASN A 39 6.71 -13.95 -15.42
C ASN A 39 6.61 -13.90 -13.90
N LEU A 40 6.81 -12.73 -13.32
CA LEU A 40 6.54 -12.43 -11.93
C LEU A 40 5.56 -11.26 -11.91
N LEU A 41 4.34 -11.48 -11.45
CA LEU A 41 3.31 -10.45 -11.33
C LEU A 41 3.36 -9.83 -9.94
N LEU A 42 3.77 -8.56 -9.90
CA LEU A 42 3.83 -7.75 -8.69
C LEU A 42 2.63 -6.81 -8.61
N ALA A 43 2.11 -6.62 -7.42
CA ALA A 43 1.09 -5.62 -7.15
C ALA A 43 1.42 -4.81 -5.88
N SER A 44 0.86 -3.61 -5.81
CA SER A 44 0.77 -2.82 -4.58
C SER A 44 -0.68 -2.41 -4.39
N TRP A 45 -1.23 -2.65 -3.20
CA TRP A 45 -2.63 -2.37 -2.91
C TRP A 45 -2.81 -1.76 -1.52
N ASN A 46 -3.20 -0.48 -1.49
CA ASN A 46 -3.78 0.09 -0.28
C ASN A 46 -5.21 -0.45 -0.16
N ILE A 47 -5.42 -1.34 0.81
CA ILE A 47 -6.67 -2.11 0.94
C ILE A 47 -7.73 -1.40 1.79
N ALA A 48 -7.52 -0.12 2.06
CA ALA A 48 -8.47 0.78 2.73
C ALA A 48 -8.95 0.29 4.12
N ASN A 49 -8.15 0.55 5.15
CA ASN A 49 -8.48 0.26 6.55
C ASN A 49 -9.01 -1.17 6.78
N PHE A 50 -8.32 -2.17 6.26
CA PHE A 50 -8.72 -3.56 6.35
C PHE A 50 -8.71 -4.05 7.81
N GLY A 51 -9.87 -4.48 8.29
CA GLY A 51 -10.10 -4.84 9.69
C GLY A 51 -10.92 -3.79 10.46
N ALA A 52 -10.80 -2.49 10.15
CA ALA A 52 -11.63 -1.46 10.74
C ALA A 52 -13.02 -1.36 10.09
N GLN A 53 -13.13 -1.74 8.83
CA GLN A 53 -14.39 -1.77 8.10
C GLN A 53 -15.04 -3.15 8.18
N SER A 54 -16.37 -3.17 8.29
CA SER A 54 -17.12 -4.41 8.17
C SER A 54 -17.12 -4.90 6.71
N ARG A 55 -16.57 -6.08 6.47
CA ARG A 55 -16.59 -6.74 5.16
C ARG A 55 -17.25 -8.11 5.29
N SER A 56 -18.19 -8.41 4.40
CA SER A 56 -18.85 -9.71 4.33
C SER A 56 -17.88 -10.80 3.85
N VAL A 57 -18.21 -12.05 4.07
CA VAL A 57 -17.43 -13.20 3.53
C VAL A 57 -17.35 -13.13 2.01
N ASP A 58 -18.41 -12.72 1.33
CA ASP A 58 -18.40 -12.58 -0.13
C ASP A 58 -17.47 -11.46 -0.59
N ALA A 59 -17.39 -10.35 0.14
CA ALA A 59 -16.39 -9.31 -0.13
C ALA A 59 -14.96 -9.86 0.04
N LEU A 60 -14.68 -10.69 1.06
CA LEU A 60 -13.37 -11.31 1.24
C LEU A 60 -13.04 -12.28 0.10
N LYS A 61 -14.02 -13.05 -0.41
CA LYS A 61 -13.82 -13.94 -1.56
C LYS A 61 -13.43 -13.17 -2.83
N VAL A 62 -14.10 -12.04 -3.09
CA VAL A 62 -13.77 -11.17 -4.25
C VAL A 62 -12.37 -10.57 -4.09
N ILE A 63 -12.01 -10.09 -2.91
CA ILE A 63 -10.66 -9.59 -2.63
C ILE A 63 -9.62 -10.69 -2.85
N ALA A 64 -9.84 -11.88 -2.28
CA ALA A 64 -8.96 -13.03 -2.46
C ALA A 64 -8.80 -13.41 -3.94
N PHE A 65 -9.90 -13.40 -4.70
CA PHE A 65 -9.88 -13.68 -6.14
C PHE A 65 -9.00 -12.67 -6.91
N ILE A 66 -9.11 -11.38 -6.60
CA ILE A 66 -8.25 -10.35 -7.20
C ILE A 66 -6.78 -10.57 -6.82
N MET A 67 -6.51 -10.82 -5.53
CA MET A 67 -5.15 -11.02 -5.03
C MET A 67 -4.48 -12.26 -5.65
N LYS A 68 -5.20 -13.35 -5.86
CA LYS A 68 -4.69 -14.58 -6.52
C LYS A 68 -4.13 -14.35 -7.93
N ARG A 69 -4.45 -13.22 -8.55
CA ARG A 69 -3.91 -12.86 -9.86
C ARG A 69 -2.43 -12.56 -9.84
N PHE A 70 -1.88 -12.21 -8.69
CA PHE A 70 -0.52 -11.74 -8.51
C PHE A 70 0.32 -12.76 -7.74
N ASP A 71 1.63 -12.77 -8.01
CA ASP A 71 2.57 -13.66 -7.35
C ASP A 71 3.11 -13.08 -6.03
N LEU A 72 3.22 -11.75 -5.98
CA LEU A 72 3.68 -11.01 -4.79
C LEU A 72 2.96 -9.66 -4.72
N ILE A 73 2.39 -9.36 -3.57
CA ILE A 73 1.57 -8.16 -3.34
C ILE A 73 2.08 -7.42 -2.12
N ALA A 74 2.43 -6.14 -2.28
CA ALA A 74 2.66 -5.22 -1.17
C ALA A 74 1.32 -4.62 -0.74
N VAL A 75 0.86 -4.90 0.48
CA VAL A 75 -0.43 -4.46 1.02
C VAL A 75 -0.22 -3.40 2.09
N GLN A 76 -1.02 -2.32 2.05
CA GLN A 76 -1.02 -1.24 3.02
C GLN A 76 -2.41 -1.10 3.67
N GLU A 77 -2.46 -0.46 4.85
CA GLU A 77 -3.67 -0.21 5.63
C GLU A 77 -4.35 -1.47 6.19
N ILE A 78 -3.56 -2.43 6.66
CA ILE A 78 -4.07 -3.54 7.47
C ILE A 78 -4.13 -3.06 8.93
N ASN A 79 -5.33 -2.97 9.50
CA ASN A 79 -5.52 -2.54 10.88
C ASN A 79 -5.11 -3.64 11.88
N ASP A 80 -5.09 -3.27 13.15
CA ASP A 80 -4.65 -4.15 14.24
C ASP A 80 -5.46 -5.45 14.33
N ASP A 81 -6.77 -5.40 14.07
CA ASP A 81 -7.57 -6.61 13.87
C ASP A 81 -7.39 -7.17 12.46
N TYR A 82 -6.37 -8.00 12.29
CA TYR A 82 -6.02 -8.62 10.99
C TYR A 82 -6.69 -9.98 10.73
N ARG A 83 -7.62 -10.45 11.57
CA ARG A 83 -8.30 -11.76 11.42
C ARG A 83 -8.97 -11.91 10.04
N LYS A 84 -9.63 -10.86 9.56
CA LYS A 84 -10.24 -10.88 8.22
C LYS A 84 -9.19 -10.90 7.10
N PHE A 85 -8.03 -10.29 7.33
CA PHE A 85 -6.91 -10.36 6.38
C PHE A 85 -6.35 -11.78 6.29
N THR A 86 -6.09 -12.43 7.42
CA THR A 86 -5.71 -13.84 7.48
C THR A 86 -6.73 -14.70 6.74
N LYS A 87 -8.02 -14.50 7.02
CA LYS A 87 -9.11 -15.23 6.35
C LYS A 87 -9.11 -15.01 4.83
N THR A 88 -8.78 -13.81 4.39
CA THR A 88 -8.68 -13.51 2.95
C THR A 88 -7.53 -14.28 2.31
N VAL A 89 -6.36 -14.36 2.96
CA VAL A 89 -5.23 -15.14 2.44
C VAL A 89 -5.55 -16.64 2.45
N GLU A 90 -6.20 -17.16 3.48
CA GLU A 90 -6.70 -18.57 3.48
C GLU A 90 -7.63 -18.87 2.30
N LEU A 91 -8.52 -17.94 1.93
CA LEU A 91 -9.40 -18.07 0.76
C LEU A 91 -8.65 -18.05 -0.58
N MET A 92 -7.40 -17.58 -0.61
CA MET A 92 -6.55 -17.68 -1.78
C MET A 92 -6.02 -19.08 -2.03
N GLY A 93 -6.00 -19.95 -1.01
CA GLY A 93 -5.52 -21.33 -1.06
C GLY A 93 -4.15 -21.51 -0.41
N ASP A 94 -3.78 -22.78 -0.20
CA ASP A 94 -2.59 -23.17 0.57
C ASP A 94 -1.25 -22.74 -0.05
N GLU A 95 -1.26 -22.39 -1.32
CA GLU A 95 -0.08 -21.87 -2.00
C GLU A 95 0.26 -20.43 -1.64
N PHE A 96 -0.64 -19.69 -0.98
CA PHE A 96 -0.39 -18.32 -0.54
C PHE A 96 -0.07 -18.23 0.94
N ASP A 97 0.78 -17.25 1.26
CA ASP A 97 1.17 -16.93 2.62
C ASP A 97 1.47 -15.44 2.72
N PHE A 98 1.72 -14.93 3.91
CA PHE A 98 2.06 -13.53 4.11
C PHE A 98 3.08 -13.32 5.23
N VAL A 99 3.79 -12.21 5.15
CA VAL A 99 4.59 -11.62 6.23
C VAL A 99 4.14 -10.18 6.44
N MET A 100 4.15 -9.71 7.69
CA MET A 100 3.70 -8.35 8.00
C MET A 100 4.63 -7.64 8.97
N SER A 101 4.59 -6.30 8.96
CA SER A 101 5.24 -5.44 9.94
C SER A 101 4.53 -5.49 11.28
N ASP A 102 5.13 -4.90 12.28
CA ASP A 102 4.41 -4.57 13.52
C ASP A 102 3.45 -3.39 13.30
N THR A 103 2.61 -3.12 14.30
CA THR A 103 1.67 -2.01 14.27
C THR A 103 2.40 -0.68 14.41
N ALA A 104 2.14 0.25 13.49
CA ALA A 104 2.68 1.59 13.51
C ALA A 104 1.58 2.66 13.38
N GLY A 105 1.91 3.88 13.07
CA GLY A 105 1.00 5.02 13.03
C GLY A 105 -0.39 4.70 12.49
N ASN A 106 -1.43 5.17 13.16
CA ASN A 106 -2.86 4.86 12.96
C ASN A 106 -3.25 3.38 13.22
N THR A 107 -2.46 2.62 13.96
CA THR A 107 -2.68 1.18 14.19
C THR A 107 -2.72 0.35 12.91
N GLU A 108 -1.92 0.72 11.93
CA GLU A 108 -1.83 0.06 10.63
C GLU A 108 -0.57 -0.79 10.51
N ARG A 109 -0.67 -1.88 9.75
CA ARG A 109 0.42 -2.77 9.35
C ARG A 109 0.63 -2.73 7.85
N LEU A 110 1.84 -3.06 7.46
CA LEU A 110 2.23 -3.32 6.07
C LEU A 110 2.45 -4.82 5.92
N ALA A 111 2.08 -5.40 4.79
CA ALA A 111 2.29 -6.81 4.54
C ALA A 111 2.79 -7.10 3.12
N TYR A 112 3.40 -8.26 2.96
CA TYR A 112 3.61 -8.90 1.68
C TYR A 112 2.81 -10.20 1.67
N VAL A 113 1.95 -10.38 0.66
CA VAL A 113 1.27 -11.65 0.36
C VAL A 113 1.95 -12.26 -0.85
N PHE A 114 2.28 -13.53 -0.80
CA PHE A 114 3.07 -14.17 -1.85
C PHE A 114 2.65 -15.61 -2.12
N ASN A 115 2.83 -16.04 -3.37
CA ASN A 115 2.66 -17.43 -3.77
C ASN A 115 3.94 -18.23 -3.45
N ARG A 116 3.89 -19.11 -2.44
CA ARG A 116 5.03 -19.93 -1.96
C ARG A 116 5.62 -20.88 -3.00
N ARG A 117 4.84 -21.24 -4.02
CA ARG A 117 5.32 -22.12 -5.09
C ARG A 117 6.26 -21.38 -6.06
N LYS A 118 6.15 -20.06 -6.10
CA LYS A 118 6.84 -19.24 -7.10
C LYS A 118 7.81 -18.23 -6.48
N VAL A 119 7.43 -17.63 -5.36
CA VAL A 119 8.21 -16.62 -4.65
C VAL A 119 8.75 -17.22 -3.37
N LYS A 120 10.06 -17.16 -3.19
CA LYS A 120 10.74 -17.58 -1.97
C LYS A 120 11.14 -16.36 -1.15
N LEU A 121 11.00 -16.48 0.15
CA LEU A 121 11.47 -15.47 1.09
C LEU A 121 12.99 -15.55 1.23
N GLY A 122 13.66 -14.41 1.15
CA GLY A 122 15.07 -14.28 1.48
C GLY A 122 15.28 -14.12 2.99
N LYS A 123 16.48 -13.71 3.39
CA LYS A 123 16.88 -13.60 4.80
C LYS A 123 16.60 -12.23 5.42
N LEU A 124 16.26 -11.23 4.62
CA LEU A 124 16.06 -9.84 5.07
C LEU A 124 14.57 -9.53 5.13
N PHE A 125 14.04 -9.34 6.35
CA PHE A 125 12.74 -8.75 6.62
C PHE A 125 12.85 -7.82 7.83
N GLY A 126 12.26 -6.63 7.74
CA GLY A 126 12.25 -5.70 8.85
C GLY A 126 11.75 -4.32 8.50
N GLU A 127 11.59 -3.50 9.52
CA GLU A 127 11.22 -2.10 9.38
C GLU A 127 12.47 -1.21 9.39
N VAL A 128 12.48 -0.19 8.54
CA VAL A 128 13.62 0.72 8.39
C VAL A 128 13.28 2.10 8.94
N ALA A 129 13.95 2.48 10.02
CA ALA A 129 13.90 3.83 10.57
C ALA A 129 15.05 4.68 10.00
N LEU A 130 14.74 5.59 9.08
CA LEU A 130 15.73 6.49 8.50
C LEU A 130 16.06 7.64 9.45
N ARG A 131 17.37 7.92 9.66
CA ARG A 131 17.81 8.99 10.57
C ARG A 131 17.60 10.37 9.95
N PRO A 132 16.79 11.27 10.54
CA PRO A 132 16.52 12.58 9.94
C PRO A 132 17.76 13.46 9.73
N ARG A 133 18.77 13.32 10.60
CA ARG A 133 19.97 14.18 10.59
C ARG A 133 20.87 13.98 9.39
N ILE A 134 20.83 12.84 8.72
CA ILE A 134 21.65 12.56 7.53
C ILE A 134 21.03 13.15 6.24
N TYR A 135 19.78 13.58 6.30
CA TYR A 135 19.11 14.20 5.15
C TYR A 135 19.22 15.72 5.23
N PRO A 136 19.72 16.39 4.19
CA PRO A 136 19.87 17.84 4.18
C PRO A 136 18.49 18.52 4.22
N LYS A 137 18.47 19.75 4.74
CA LYS A 137 17.32 20.62 4.58
C LYS A 137 17.05 20.89 3.09
N ARG A 138 15.78 20.94 2.71
CA ARG A 138 15.38 21.20 1.33
C ARG A 138 14.24 22.20 1.25
N ASP A 139 14.24 22.95 0.17
CA ASP A 139 13.10 23.75 -0.22
C ASP A 139 12.15 22.90 -1.04
N VAL A 140 10.87 22.88 -0.64
CA VAL A 140 9.83 22.13 -1.33
C VAL A 140 8.83 23.09 -1.93
N LYS A 141 8.67 23.02 -3.26
CA LYS A 141 7.67 23.79 -4.00
C LYS A 141 6.40 22.95 -4.14
N VAL A 142 5.28 23.48 -3.65
CA VAL A 142 3.97 22.87 -3.78
C VAL A 142 3.14 23.70 -4.73
N HIS A 143 2.78 23.12 -5.86
CA HIS A 143 1.85 23.70 -6.82
C HIS A 143 0.42 23.34 -6.42
N TYR A 144 -0.47 24.31 -6.39
CA TYR A 144 -1.86 24.12 -6.03
C TYR A 144 -2.79 25.05 -6.78
N ARG A 145 -4.07 24.75 -6.79
CA ARG A 145 -5.09 25.58 -7.44
C ARG A 145 -5.98 26.22 -6.38
N GLN A 146 -6.15 27.52 -6.46
CA GLN A 146 -7.03 28.29 -5.58
C GLN A 146 -7.79 29.33 -6.41
N ASN A 147 -9.11 29.39 -6.26
CA ASN A 147 -9.99 30.31 -7.01
C ASN A 147 -9.73 30.26 -8.53
N ARG A 148 -9.61 29.02 -9.09
CA ARG A 148 -9.28 28.73 -10.49
C ARG A 148 -7.89 29.23 -10.95
N GLN A 149 -7.06 29.75 -10.07
CA GLN A 149 -5.70 30.20 -10.36
C GLN A 149 -4.67 29.16 -9.89
N ASN A 150 -3.64 28.94 -10.70
CA ASN A 150 -2.48 28.15 -10.32
C ASN A 150 -1.58 28.99 -9.42
N LYS A 151 -1.23 28.45 -8.25
CA LYS A 151 -0.36 29.10 -7.27
C LYS A 151 0.78 28.17 -6.89
N VAL A 152 1.85 28.74 -6.38
CA VAL A 152 3.00 28.00 -5.86
C VAL A 152 3.29 28.49 -4.45
N GLN A 153 3.46 27.57 -3.52
CA GLN A 153 3.99 27.86 -2.19
C GLN A 153 5.35 27.19 -2.04
N VAL A 154 6.32 27.95 -1.54
CA VAL A 154 7.67 27.44 -1.25
C VAL A 154 7.81 27.28 0.24
N PHE A 155 8.04 26.06 0.72
CA PHE A 155 8.43 25.77 2.08
C PHE A 155 9.96 25.69 2.14
N LYS A 156 10.59 26.65 2.79
CA LYS A 156 12.06 26.74 2.85
C LYS A 156 12.64 25.93 4.00
N GLY A 157 13.77 25.32 3.76
CA GLY A 157 14.59 24.69 4.78
C GLY A 157 13.92 23.53 5.53
N LEU A 158 12.96 22.84 4.92
CA LEU A 158 12.31 21.69 5.53
C LEU A 158 13.29 20.53 5.71
N ARG A 159 13.16 19.82 6.83
CA ARG A 159 13.83 18.54 7.08
C ARG A 159 12.89 17.39 6.90
N TYR A 160 13.43 16.27 6.47
CA TYR A 160 12.75 14.98 6.60
C TYR A 160 12.46 14.72 8.08
N THR A 161 11.26 14.31 8.37
CA THR A 161 10.83 13.79 9.68
C THR A 161 10.61 12.28 9.57
N PRO A 162 10.78 11.51 10.64
CA PRO A 162 10.52 10.07 10.62
C PRO A 162 9.15 9.74 10.03
N PHE A 163 9.07 8.60 9.38
CA PHE A 163 7.80 8.08 8.88
C PHE A 163 6.81 7.86 10.04
N ASP A 164 5.53 8.08 9.82
CA ASP A 164 4.49 7.64 10.75
C ASP A 164 4.42 6.11 10.78
N ARG A 165 4.72 5.48 9.64
CA ARG A 165 4.84 4.04 9.44
C ARG A 165 6.15 3.79 8.73
N ASN A 166 7.07 3.14 9.42
CA ASN A 166 8.37 2.82 8.85
C ASN A 166 8.22 1.95 7.59
N PRO A 167 9.03 2.16 6.55
CA PRO A 167 9.09 1.24 5.42
C PRO A 167 9.32 -0.19 5.88
N PHE A 168 8.49 -1.12 5.44
CA PHE A 168 8.67 -2.55 5.66
C PHE A 168 9.40 -3.13 4.46
N ILE A 169 10.60 -3.65 4.67
CA ILE A 169 11.43 -4.23 3.61
C ILE A 169 11.41 -5.75 3.69
N GLY A 170 11.47 -6.37 2.52
CA GLY A 170 11.58 -7.81 2.39
C GLY A 170 12.45 -8.19 1.20
N SER A 171 13.30 -9.20 1.37
CA SER A 171 14.03 -9.81 0.27
C SER A 171 13.30 -11.04 -0.24
N PHE A 172 13.30 -11.19 -1.56
CA PHE A 172 12.57 -12.24 -2.27
C PHE A 172 13.40 -12.80 -3.41
N SER A 173 13.08 -14.02 -3.81
CA SER A 173 13.58 -14.58 -5.07
C SER A 173 12.45 -15.27 -5.85
N CYS A 174 12.54 -15.21 -7.19
CA CYS A 174 11.65 -15.89 -8.11
C CYS A 174 12.49 -16.30 -9.32
N ASN A 175 12.59 -17.59 -9.59
CA ASN A 175 13.55 -18.15 -10.55
C ASN A 175 14.97 -17.64 -10.24
N ASP A 176 15.65 -17.07 -11.20
CA ASP A 176 17.01 -16.51 -11.07
C ASP A 176 17.02 -15.04 -10.62
N LEU A 177 15.88 -14.45 -10.38
CA LEU A 177 15.78 -13.05 -9.94
C LEU A 177 15.75 -12.97 -8.40
N GLU A 178 16.73 -12.28 -7.83
CA GLU A 178 16.75 -11.88 -6.43
C GLU A 178 16.53 -10.37 -6.32
N PHE A 179 15.67 -9.94 -5.38
CA PHE A 179 15.36 -8.53 -5.22
C PHE A 179 14.88 -8.19 -3.81
N VAL A 180 14.94 -6.90 -3.49
CA VAL A 180 14.41 -6.35 -2.25
C VAL A 180 13.28 -5.38 -2.59
N LEU A 181 12.18 -5.47 -1.86
CA LEU A 181 11.08 -4.52 -1.96
C LEU A 181 10.97 -3.72 -0.66
N ALA A 182 10.62 -2.44 -0.80
CA ALA A 182 10.23 -1.58 0.29
C ALA A 182 8.73 -1.25 0.17
N ASN A 183 7.92 -1.83 1.03
CA ASN A 183 6.51 -1.49 1.17
C ASN A 183 6.39 -0.23 2.03
N VAL A 184 5.73 0.78 1.52
CA VAL A 184 5.61 2.09 2.19
C VAL A 184 4.17 2.59 2.18
N HIS A 185 3.76 3.18 3.28
CA HIS A 185 2.54 3.96 3.36
C HIS A 185 2.92 5.39 3.79
N LEU A 186 3.11 6.25 2.80
CA LEU A 186 3.59 7.62 2.99
C LEU A 186 2.56 8.48 3.72
N TYR A 187 3.05 9.55 4.33
CA TYR A 187 2.21 10.49 5.07
C TYR A 187 1.00 10.96 4.25
N PHE A 188 -0.20 10.81 4.81
CA PHE A 188 -1.43 11.21 4.15
C PHE A 188 -1.62 12.74 4.22
N GLY A 189 -1.43 13.40 3.08
CA GLY A 189 -1.81 14.81 2.90
C GLY A 189 -3.03 14.91 2.02
N LYS A 190 -4.16 15.41 2.53
CA LYS A 190 -5.28 15.76 1.66
C LYS A 190 -4.85 16.90 0.74
N PHE A 191 -4.66 16.60 -0.53
CA PHE A 191 -4.44 17.58 -1.58
C PHE A 191 -5.74 17.82 -2.36
N GLN A 192 -6.81 18.10 -1.66
CA GLN A 192 -8.01 18.62 -2.29
C GLN A 192 -8.05 20.11 -2.07
N GLN A 193 -7.87 20.92 -3.14
CA GLN A 193 -8.23 22.34 -3.25
C GLN A 193 -8.17 23.14 -1.92
N SER A 194 -7.41 22.64 -0.94
CA SER A 194 -7.38 23.20 0.39
C SER A 194 -6.67 24.56 0.36
N SER A 195 -7.40 25.57 0.72
CA SER A 195 -6.84 26.90 0.99
C SER A 195 -5.88 26.92 2.19
N LYS A 196 -5.83 25.82 2.98
CA LYS A 196 -5.08 25.74 4.23
C LYS A 196 -3.59 25.42 3.96
N GLU A 197 -2.72 26.23 4.52
CA GLU A 197 -1.28 26.00 4.51
C GLU A 197 -0.87 24.67 5.13
N SER A 198 -1.56 24.26 6.21
CA SER A 198 -1.31 22.99 6.89
C SER A 198 -1.41 21.76 5.97
N ASP A 199 -2.32 21.77 4.98
CA ASP A 199 -2.47 20.65 4.06
C ASP A 199 -1.37 20.64 3.00
N ARG A 200 -0.92 21.82 2.57
CA ARG A 200 0.24 21.95 1.67
C ARG A 200 1.53 21.52 2.36
N LEU A 201 1.67 21.79 3.65
CA LEU A 201 2.83 21.34 4.45
C LEU A 201 2.84 19.80 4.57
N LYS A 202 1.68 19.16 4.75
CA LYS A 202 1.56 17.69 4.74
C LYS A 202 2.01 17.08 3.41
N TYR A 203 1.66 17.73 2.31
CA TYR A 203 2.15 17.31 1.00
C TYR A 203 3.67 17.46 0.85
N ALA A 204 4.21 18.58 1.33
CA ALA A 204 5.65 18.80 1.35
C ALA A 204 6.38 17.74 2.19
N ARG A 205 5.81 17.31 3.33
CA ARG A 205 6.32 16.19 4.14
C ARG A 205 6.39 14.90 3.34
N ARG A 206 5.34 14.53 2.61
CA ARG A 206 5.34 13.34 1.74
C ARG A 206 6.46 13.38 0.69
N VAL A 207 6.70 14.54 0.08
CA VAL A 207 7.82 14.72 -0.88
C VAL A 207 9.16 14.43 -0.22
N LEU A 208 9.36 14.88 1.03
CA LEU A 208 10.58 14.58 1.78
C LEU A 208 10.71 13.11 2.15
N GLU A 209 9.62 12.43 2.47
CA GLU A 209 9.61 10.98 2.70
C GLU A 209 10.03 10.20 1.45
N ILE A 210 9.45 10.53 0.30
CA ILE A 210 9.82 9.92 -0.99
C ILE A 210 11.32 10.15 -1.28
N HIS A 211 11.78 11.39 -1.07
CA HIS A 211 13.18 11.71 -1.31
C HIS A 211 14.13 10.97 -0.37
N ALA A 212 13.77 10.86 0.91
CA ALA A 212 14.59 10.14 1.89
C ALA A 212 14.67 8.65 1.54
N LEU A 213 13.55 8.04 1.17
CA LEU A 213 13.50 6.64 0.73
C LEU A 213 14.33 6.39 -0.53
N ALA A 214 14.17 7.24 -1.54
CA ALA A 214 14.90 7.11 -2.81
C ALA A 214 16.43 7.27 -2.61
N LYS A 215 16.85 8.18 -1.71
CA LYS A 215 18.25 8.34 -1.36
C LYS A 215 18.79 7.10 -0.64
N TRP A 216 18.06 6.61 0.36
CA TRP A 216 18.44 5.41 1.09
C TRP A 216 18.52 4.16 0.19
N ALA A 217 17.59 3.97 -0.71
CA ALA A 217 17.59 2.82 -1.64
C ALA A 217 18.74 2.87 -2.66
N LYS A 218 19.42 4.02 -2.82
CA LYS A 218 20.57 4.19 -3.71
C LYS A 218 21.91 3.94 -3.02
N GLU A 219 21.96 4.10 -1.69
CA GLU A 219 23.14 3.87 -0.85
C GLU A 219 23.34 2.39 -0.56
#